data_f9ca2e49c5717b8077400c3585049754
#
_entry.id   f9ca2e49c5717b8077400c3585049754
#
_cell.length_a   1.000
_cell.length_b   1.000
_cell.length_c   1.000
_cell.angle_alpha   90.00
_cell.angle_beta   90.00
_cell.angle_gamma   90.00
#
_symmetry.space_group_name_H-M   'P 1'
#
loop_
_entity.id
_entity.type
_entity.pdbx_description
1 polymer ?
#
loop_
_entity_poly.entity_id
_entity_poly.type
_entity_poly.pdbx_seq_one_letter_code
_entity_poly.pdbx_strand_id
1 'polypeptide(L)'
;THRFNSLNISYILIGNYSCRACNISNSYKDILNQIYMSGQSYTHFSTSNENKFYAIDLFFENDAEYERVNSYMRSDKRVTINHFQGDFTADLSFIGKNKSLAIPYVLKYYGIDIADSFAFGDSLNDMDVFRLIPNTCAVANAVPDLKKCASYVSAKRVADGVLDGLRFWGYSQFK
;
A
#
# COMPACT_ATOMS: atom_id res chain seq x y z
N THR A 1 3.56 4.67 18.59
CA THR A 1 4.81 3.91 18.89
C THR A 1 4.76 3.22 20.25
N HIS A 2 4.45 3.89 21.37
CA HIS A 2 4.36 3.25 22.70
C HIS A 2 3.46 2.02 22.72
N ARG A 3 2.32 2.07 22.03
CA ARG A 3 1.38 0.94 21.95
C ARG A 3 1.95 -0.28 21.27
N PHE A 4 2.68 -0.11 20.15
CA PHE A 4 3.29 -1.23 19.43
C PHE A 4 4.47 -1.84 20.20
N ASN A 5 5.24 -1.01 20.90
CA ASN A 5 6.30 -1.52 21.77
C ASN A 5 5.74 -2.40 22.89
N SER A 6 4.59 -2.05 23.49
CA SER A 6 3.96 -2.87 24.51
C SER A 6 3.38 -4.19 23.98
N LEU A 7 3.05 -4.26 22.69
CA LEU A 7 2.59 -5.47 22.02
C LEU A 7 3.75 -6.33 21.49
N ASN A 8 4.99 -5.81 21.54
CA ASN A 8 6.21 -6.48 21.06
C ASN A 8 6.11 -7.01 19.63
N ILE A 9 5.50 -6.24 18.75
CA ILE A 9 5.41 -6.55 17.31
C ILE A 9 6.48 -5.82 16.52
N SER A 10 6.85 -6.40 15.37
CA SER A 10 7.74 -5.79 14.40
C SER A 10 6.98 -4.75 13.58
N TYR A 11 7.54 -3.56 13.41
CA TYR A 11 6.93 -2.52 12.57
C TYR A 11 7.96 -1.56 11.97
N ILE A 12 7.58 -0.93 10.85
CA ILE A 12 8.34 0.15 10.22
C ILE A 12 7.49 1.43 10.22
N LEU A 13 8.12 2.53 10.62
CA LEU A 13 7.58 3.87 10.45
C LEU A 13 8.17 4.47 9.18
N ILE A 14 7.31 4.91 8.27
CA ILE A 14 7.71 5.46 6.97
C ILE A 14 7.45 6.97 6.96
N GLY A 15 8.51 7.74 6.79
CA GLY A 15 8.48 9.20 6.63
C GLY A 15 8.87 9.63 5.22
N ASN A 16 8.99 10.95 4.99
CA ASN A 16 9.35 11.48 3.66
C ASN A 16 10.75 11.07 3.20
N TYR A 17 11.70 11.06 4.12
CA TYR A 17 13.13 10.87 3.82
C TYR A 17 13.75 9.79 4.69
N SER A 18 12.97 9.13 5.53
CA SER A 18 13.45 8.15 6.48
C SER A 18 12.44 7.04 6.73
N CYS A 19 12.96 5.85 6.96
CA CYS A 19 12.21 4.74 7.55
C CYS A 19 12.83 4.42 8.92
N ARG A 20 12.01 4.02 9.89
CA ARG A 20 12.48 3.55 11.19
C ARG A 20 11.91 2.18 11.49
N ALA A 21 12.78 1.20 11.53
CA ALA A 21 12.44 -0.15 11.94
C ALA A 21 12.44 -0.28 13.47
N CYS A 22 11.45 -0.94 14.02
CA CYS A 22 11.23 -1.11 15.45
C CYS A 22 10.87 -2.56 15.76
N ASN A 23 11.50 -3.14 16.78
CA ASN A 23 11.26 -4.51 17.26
C ASN A 23 11.36 -5.59 16.15
N ILE A 24 12.22 -5.38 15.16
CA ILE A 24 12.30 -6.29 14.01
C ILE A 24 12.85 -7.64 14.45
N SER A 25 12.06 -8.67 14.25
CA SER A 25 12.47 -10.05 14.50
C SER A 25 13.52 -10.52 13.47
N ASN A 26 14.24 -11.58 13.81
CA ASN A 26 15.26 -12.12 12.91
C ASN A 26 14.67 -12.66 11.60
N SER A 27 13.45 -13.18 11.61
CA SER A 27 12.73 -13.67 10.44
C SER A 27 12.48 -12.59 9.37
N TYR A 28 12.35 -11.32 9.79
CA TYR A 28 12.08 -10.22 8.87
C TYR A 28 13.31 -9.41 8.46
N LYS A 29 14.45 -9.57 9.11
CA LYS A 29 15.66 -8.76 8.83
C LYS A 29 16.09 -8.84 7.37
N ASP A 30 16.15 -10.04 6.80
CA ASP A 30 16.63 -10.25 5.43
C ASP A 30 15.63 -9.74 4.39
N ILE A 31 14.33 -9.97 4.62
CA ILE A 31 13.26 -9.48 3.75
C ILE A 31 13.25 -7.96 3.73
N LEU A 32 13.35 -7.34 4.89
CA LEU A 32 13.34 -5.87 4.99
C LEU A 32 14.59 -5.24 4.39
N ASN A 33 15.75 -5.90 4.49
CA ASN A 33 16.98 -5.47 3.79
C ASN A 33 16.78 -5.44 2.27
N GLN A 34 16.08 -6.43 1.71
CA GLN A 34 15.84 -6.49 0.27
C GLN A 34 14.81 -5.45 -0.20
N ILE A 35 13.75 -5.23 0.55
CA ILE A 35 12.62 -4.38 0.13
C ILE A 35 12.89 -2.90 0.38
N TYR A 36 13.37 -2.55 1.59
CA TYR A 36 13.45 -1.15 2.01
C TYR A 36 14.86 -0.57 2.01
N MET A 37 15.90 -1.42 1.91
CA MET A 37 17.24 -1.05 2.32
C MET A 37 18.34 -1.52 1.37
N SER A 38 18.09 -1.57 0.07
CA SER A 38 19.12 -1.99 -0.88
C SER A 38 20.47 -1.30 -0.59
N GLY A 39 21.31 -1.97 0.19
CA GLY A 39 22.68 -1.56 0.50
C GLY A 39 22.92 -0.81 1.82
N GLN A 40 21.92 -0.66 2.71
CA GLN A 40 22.14 -0.04 4.04
C GLN A 40 21.74 -0.99 5.18
N SER A 41 22.51 -0.95 6.28
CA SER A 41 22.24 -1.76 7.47
C SER A 41 21.12 -1.18 8.33
N TYR A 42 20.28 -2.01 8.96
CA TYR A 42 19.18 -1.59 9.86
C TYR A 42 19.57 -0.78 11.08
N THR A 43 20.83 -0.68 11.39
CA THR A 43 21.32 -0.07 12.63
C THR A 43 21.29 1.46 12.62
N HIS A 44 21.03 2.09 11.48
CA HIS A 44 21.07 3.55 11.36
C HIS A 44 19.86 4.12 10.62
N PHE A 45 18.70 4.08 11.29
CA PHE A 45 17.54 4.83 10.83
C PHE A 45 17.51 6.20 11.47
N SER A 46 17.60 7.18 10.56
CA SER A 46 17.28 8.58 10.80
C SER A 46 18.12 9.27 11.87
N THR A 47 19.14 9.96 11.44
CA THR A 47 19.67 11.16 12.12
C THR A 47 18.74 12.37 11.94
N SER A 48 17.63 12.25 11.19
CA SER A 48 16.65 13.32 11.04
C SER A 48 15.75 13.36 12.27
N ASN A 49 15.55 14.55 12.83
CA ASN A 49 14.51 14.84 13.82
C ASN A 49 13.10 14.81 13.21
N GLU A 50 12.88 13.95 12.22
CA GLU A 50 11.60 13.80 11.57
C GLU A 50 10.64 13.07 12.51
N ASN A 51 9.70 13.81 13.07
CA ASN A 51 8.64 13.29 13.92
C ASN A 51 7.34 13.02 13.15
N LYS A 52 7.37 13.13 11.82
CA LYS A 52 6.20 12.91 10.96
C LYS A 52 6.37 11.64 10.15
N PHE A 53 5.48 10.68 10.40
CA PHE A 53 5.40 9.44 9.66
C PHE A 53 4.05 9.41 8.92
N TYR A 54 4.06 8.87 7.70
CA TYR A 54 2.89 8.85 6.81
C TYR A 54 2.28 7.45 6.70
N ALA A 55 3.08 6.41 6.93
CA ALA A 55 2.63 5.03 6.92
C ALA A 55 3.33 4.23 8.02
N ILE A 56 2.70 3.14 8.42
CA ILE A 56 3.21 2.17 9.37
C ILE A 56 2.94 0.79 8.79
N ASP A 57 4.00 0.05 8.51
CA ASP A 57 3.91 -1.34 8.10
C ASP A 57 4.14 -2.23 9.33
N LEU A 58 3.26 -3.18 9.53
CA LEU A 58 3.27 -4.15 10.62
C LEU A 58 3.69 -5.51 10.09
N PHE A 59 4.44 -6.26 10.87
CA PHE A 59 4.92 -7.60 10.53
C PHE A 59 4.57 -8.54 11.68
N PHE A 60 3.99 -9.69 11.35
CA PHE A 60 3.49 -10.67 12.31
C PHE A 60 4.18 -12.01 12.09
N GLU A 61 4.54 -12.70 13.17
CA GLU A 61 5.11 -14.04 13.08
C GLU A 61 4.07 -15.13 12.74
N ASN A 62 2.79 -14.86 13.01
CA ASN A 62 1.68 -15.79 12.78
C ASN A 62 0.32 -15.08 12.89
N ASP A 63 -0.73 -15.80 12.50
CA ASP A 63 -2.13 -15.31 12.58
C ASP A 63 -2.57 -14.93 13.98
N ALA A 64 -2.11 -15.62 15.01
CA ALA A 64 -2.48 -15.31 16.39
C ALA A 64 -1.93 -13.94 16.82
N GLU A 65 -0.74 -13.58 16.38
CA GLU A 65 -0.17 -12.25 16.61
C GLU A 65 -0.95 -11.17 15.86
N TYR A 66 -1.29 -11.40 14.59
CA TYR A 66 -2.16 -10.52 13.82
C TYR A 66 -3.51 -10.31 14.52
N GLU A 67 -4.21 -11.36 14.91
CA GLU A 67 -5.52 -11.27 15.56
C GLU A 67 -5.45 -10.52 16.90
N ARG A 68 -4.39 -10.73 17.68
CA ARG A 68 -4.16 -9.99 18.93
C ARG A 68 -4.04 -8.48 18.67
N VAL A 69 -3.25 -8.09 17.66
CA VAL A 69 -3.04 -6.69 17.31
C VAL A 69 -4.28 -6.07 16.68
N ASN A 70 -4.93 -6.79 15.78
CA ASN A 70 -6.17 -6.38 15.13
C ASN A 70 -7.28 -6.13 16.15
N SER A 71 -7.47 -7.04 17.10
CA SER A 71 -8.45 -6.89 18.18
C SER A 71 -8.16 -5.66 19.06
N TYR A 72 -6.89 -5.42 19.36
CA TYR A 72 -6.48 -4.25 20.13
C TYR A 72 -6.74 -2.95 19.35
N MET A 73 -6.40 -2.92 18.05
CA MET A 73 -6.53 -1.74 17.21
C MET A 73 -7.98 -1.43 16.82
N ARG A 74 -8.87 -2.41 16.78
CA ARG A 74 -10.33 -2.20 16.55
C ARG A 74 -10.97 -1.26 17.57
N SER A 75 -10.40 -1.11 18.74
CA SER A 75 -10.86 -0.15 19.74
C SER A 75 -10.58 1.31 19.37
N ASP A 76 -9.60 1.56 18.51
CA ASP A 76 -9.25 2.90 18.05
C ASP A 76 -9.93 3.21 16.71
N LYS A 77 -11.05 3.92 16.77
CA LYS A 77 -11.87 4.28 15.60
C LYS A 77 -11.18 5.23 14.60
N ARG A 78 -9.94 5.63 14.84
CA ARG A 78 -9.18 6.51 13.93
C ARG A 78 -8.37 5.76 12.91
N VAL A 79 -8.11 4.47 13.13
CA VAL A 79 -7.21 3.65 12.32
C VAL A 79 -7.86 2.37 11.86
N THR A 80 -7.36 1.84 10.76
CA THR A 80 -7.68 0.51 10.24
C THR A 80 -6.40 -0.24 9.93
N ILE A 81 -6.43 -1.56 10.07
CA ILE A 81 -5.38 -2.46 9.63
C ILE A 81 -5.84 -3.09 8.32
N ASN A 82 -5.04 -2.92 7.27
CA ASN A 82 -5.25 -3.55 5.98
C ASN A 82 -4.28 -4.74 5.88
N HIS A 83 -4.79 -5.94 6.16
CA HIS A 83 -4.02 -7.18 6.10
C HIS A 83 -3.93 -7.70 4.66
N PHE A 84 -2.75 -8.12 4.24
CA PHE A 84 -2.53 -8.75 2.95
C PHE A 84 -2.74 -10.26 3.08
N GLN A 85 -3.74 -10.77 2.36
CA GLN A 85 -4.11 -12.17 2.44
C GLN A 85 -2.96 -13.07 1.94
N GLY A 86 -2.54 -14.02 2.77
CA GLY A 86 -1.43 -14.94 2.47
C GLY A 86 -0.05 -14.40 2.84
N ASP A 87 0.01 -13.24 3.47
CA ASP A 87 1.24 -12.64 3.99
C ASP A 87 1.06 -12.26 5.46
N PHE A 88 2.12 -12.31 6.24
CA PHE A 88 2.12 -11.88 7.64
C PHE A 88 2.44 -10.39 7.79
N THR A 89 1.98 -9.59 6.84
CA THR A 89 2.16 -8.14 6.82
C THR A 89 0.83 -7.40 6.78
N ALA A 90 0.81 -6.19 7.32
CA ALA A 90 -0.35 -5.31 7.22
C ALA A 90 0.07 -3.83 7.26
N ASP A 91 -0.68 -2.99 6.54
CA ASP A 91 -0.55 -1.55 6.65
C ASP A 91 -1.51 -1.01 7.72
N LEU A 92 -1.02 -0.10 8.55
CA LEU A 92 -1.85 0.70 9.43
C LEU A 92 -2.14 2.05 8.77
N SER A 93 -3.42 2.33 8.52
CA SER A 93 -3.86 3.59 7.93
C SER A 93 -4.87 4.31 8.80
N PHE A 94 -4.98 5.63 8.63
CA PHE A 94 -6.08 6.38 9.23
C PHE A 94 -7.38 6.13 8.45
N ILE A 95 -8.48 5.91 9.18
CA ILE A 95 -9.82 5.76 8.58
C ILE A 95 -10.15 7.00 7.77
N GLY A 96 -10.66 6.79 6.55
CA GLY A 96 -10.99 7.86 5.61
C GLY A 96 -9.77 8.49 4.93
N LYS A 97 -8.56 7.97 5.13
CA LYS A 97 -7.36 8.33 4.38
C LYS A 97 -6.98 7.21 3.44
N ASN A 98 -7.29 7.36 2.17
CA ASN A 98 -7.00 6.39 1.13
C ASN A 98 -6.37 7.07 -0.09
N LYS A 99 -5.92 6.28 -1.07
CA LYS A 99 -5.25 6.77 -2.28
C LYS A 99 -6.12 7.76 -3.06
N SER A 100 -7.44 7.56 -3.09
CA SER A 100 -8.36 8.38 -3.89
C SER A 100 -8.44 9.82 -3.43
N LEU A 101 -8.17 10.12 -2.15
CA LEU A 101 -8.18 11.49 -1.63
C LEU A 101 -7.08 12.37 -2.21
N ALA A 102 -5.95 11.79 -2.61
CA ALA A 102 -4.83 12.54 -3.19
C ALA A 102 -5.08 12.90 -4.66
N ILE A 103 -5.87 12.11 -5.37
CA ILE A 103 -6.07 12.23 -6.82
C ILE A 103 -6.56 13.61 -7.24
N PRO A 104 -7.63 14.21 -6.67
CA PRO A 104 -8.10 15.52 -7.06
C PRO A 104 -7.03 16.62 -6.91
N TYR A 105 -6.19 16.52 -5.88
CA TYR A 105 -5.09 17.47 -5.69
C TYR A 105 -4.00 17.31 -6.74
N VAL A 106 -3.64 16.08 -7.09
CA VAL A 106 -2.65 15.78 -8.11
C VAL A 106 -3.14 16.23 -9.48
N LEU A 107 -4.37 15.88 -9.86
CA LEU A 107 -4.96 16.29 -11.13
C LEU A 107 -5.03 17.81 -11.26
N LYS A 108 -5.49 18.50 -10.20
CA LYS A 108 -5.53 19.96 -10.15
C LYS A 108 -4.14 20.57 -10.29
N TYR A 109 -3.15 20.02 -9.61
CA TYR A 109 -1.77 20.52 -9.64
C TYR A 109 -1.17 20.46 -11.06
N TYR A 110 -1.44 19.38 -11.79
CA TYR A 110 -0.95 19.20 -13.17
C TYR A 110 -1.90 19.72 -14.25
N GLY A 111 -3.08 20.22 -13.88
CA GLY A 111 -4.08 20.69 -14.85
C GLY A 111 -4.65 19.58 -15.73
N ILE A 112 -4.75 18.34 -15.19
CA ILE A 112 -5.24 17.17 -15.92
C ILE A 112 -6.73 16.98 -15.61
N ASP A 113 -7.54 16.74 -16.65
CA ASP A 113 -8.93 16.33 -16.47
C ASP A 113 -8.99 14.88 -15.96
N ILE A 114 -9.94 14.59 -15.08
CA ILE A 114 -10.15 13.25 -14.56
C ILE A 114 -10.52 12.26 -15.67
N ALA A 115 -11.18 12.72 -16.72
CA ALA A 115 -11.53 11.93 -17.90
C ALA A 115 -10.29 11.44 -18.69
N ASP A 116 -9.17 12.16 -18.59
CA ASP A 116 -7.90 11.82 -19.24
C ASP A 116 -6.99 10.98 -18.33
N SER A 117 -7.49 10.57 -17.17
CA SER A 117 -6.73 9.81 -16.18
C SER A 117 -7.01 8.31 -16.30
N PHE A 118 -6.00 7.51 -15.99
CA PHE A 118 -6.08 6.05 -15.98
C PHE A 118 -5.65 5.51 -14.62
N ALA A 119 -6.34 4.48 -14.14
CA ALA A 119 -5.96 3.77 -12.93
C ALA A 119 -5.83 2.27 -13.20
N PHE A 120 -4.80 1.68 -12.60
CA PHE A 120 -4.51 0.25 -12.65
C PHE A 120 -4.49 -0.30 -11.23
N GLY A 121 -5.00 -1.50 -11.04
CA GLY A 121 -5.05 -2.07 -9.71
C GLY A 121 -5.25 -3.58 -9.69
N ASP A 122 -5.01 -4.17 -8.52
CA ASP A 122 -5.14 -5.61 -8.30
C ASP A 122 -5.83 -5.97 -6.97
N SER A 123 -5.95 -5.04 -6.02
CA SER A 123 -6.46 -5.35 -4.69
C SER A 123 -7.55 -4.39 -4.19
N LEU A 124 -8.16 -4.70 -3.05
CA LEU A 124 -9.28 -3.93 -2.49
C LEU A 124 -8.91 -2.50 -2.10
N ASN A 125 -7.64 -2.22 -1.83
CA ASN A 125 -7.18 -0.86 -1.50
C ASN A 125 -7.21 0.09 -2.72
N ASP A 126 -7.41 -0.43 -3.94
CA ASP A 126 -7.56 0.33 -5.17
C ASP A 126 -9.05 0.65 -5.49
N MET A 127 -9.98 0.06 -4.75
CA MET A 127 -11.42 0.17 -5.01
C MET A 127 -11.90 1.62 -5.05
N ASP A 128 -11.45 2.48 -4.12
CA ASP A 128 -11.89 3.88 -4.08
C ASP A 128 -11.30 4.70 -5.23
N VAL A 129 -10.11 4.32 -5.73
CA VAL A 129 -9.52 4.89 -6.93
C VAL A 129 -10.35 4.52 -8.16
N PHE A 130 -10.77 3.25 -8.27
CA PHE A 130 -11.59 2.75 -9.37
C PHE A 130 -13.00 3.36 -9.41
N ARG A 131 -13.53 3.77 -8.27
CA ARG A 131 -14.80 4.51 -8.20
C ARG A 131 -14.67 5.96 -8.64
N LEU A 132 -13.47 6.52 -8.53
CA LEU A 132 -13.21 7.93 -8.83
C LEU A 132 -12.76 8.14 -10.27
N ILE A 133 -11.86 7.29 -10.78
CA ILE A 133 -11.28 7.38 -12.13
C ILE A 133 -12.16 6.60 -13.12
N PRO A 134 -12.59 7.21 -14.25
CA PRO A 134 -13.44 6.53 -15.21
C PRO A 134 -12.71 5.45 -16.03
N ASN A 135 -11.43 5.66 -16.34
CA ASN A 135 -10.63 4.72 -17.12
C ASN A 135 -9.83 3.81 -16.19
N THR A 136 -10.40 2.65 -15.83
CA THR A 136 -9.79 1.73 -14.86
C THR A 136 -9.48 0.38 -15.48
N CYS A 137 -8.31 -0.17 -15.19
CA CYS A 137 -7.91 -1.50 -15.64
C CYS A 137 -7.55 -2.38 -14.44
N ALA A 138 -8.32 -3.45 -14.24
CA ALA A 138 -7.95 -4.51 -13.32
C ALA A 138 -7.07 -5.53 -14.04
N VAL A 139 -5.88 -5.80 -13.48
CA VAL A 139 -4.96 -6.82 -14.05
C VAL A 139 -5.48 -8.24 -13.80
N ALA A 140 -4.96 -9.25 -14.53
CA ALA A 140 -5.50 -10.61 -14.46
C ALA A 140 -5.48 -11.23 -13.05
N ASN A 141 -4.50 -10.88 -12.23
CA ASN A 141 -4.41 -11.32 -10.84
C ASN A 141 -5.21 -10.47 -9.84
N ALA A 142 -5.98 -9.49 -10.32
CA ALA A 142 -6.79 -8.65 -9.45
C ALA A 142 -7.91 -9.46 -8.76
N VAL A 143 -8.28 -9.01 -7.56
CA VAL A 143 -9.37 -9.61 -6.80
C VAL A 143 -10.71 -9.48 -7.55
N PRO A 144 -11.64 -10.45 -7.40
CA PRO A 144 -12.89 -10.46 -8.16
C PRO A 144 -13.72 -9.19 -8.03
N ASP A 145 -13.75 -8.59 -6.85
CA ASP A 145 -14.57 -7.39 -6.60
C ASP A 145 -14.01 -6.15 -7.30
N LEU A 146 -12.69 -6.02 -7.41
CA LEU A 146 -12.08 -4.95 -8.18
C LEU A 146 -12.35 -5.11 -9.69
N LYS A 147 -12.28 -6.34 -10.20
CA LYS A 147 -12.60 -6.64 -11.60
C LYS A 147 -14.02 -6.25 -12.00
N LYS A 148 -14.98 -6.39 -11.08
CA LYS A 148 -16.40 -5.98 -11.31
C LYS A 148 -16.55 -4.47 -11.45
N CYS A 149 -15.64 -3.68 -10.86
CA CYS A 149 -15.66 -2.22 -10.88
C CYS A 149 -14.82 -1.61 -12.00
N ALA A 150 -13.98 -2.42 -12.65
CA ALA A 150 -13.09 -1.96 -13.70
C ALA A 150 -13.81 -1.72 -15.02
N SER A 151 -13.43 -0.66 -15.75
CA SER A 151 -13.90 -0.43 -17.14
C SER A 151 -13.23 -1.36 -18.14
N TYR A 152 -12.06 -1.90 -17.81
CA TYR A 152 -11.36 -2.94 -18.56
C TYR A 152 -10.72 -3.95 -17.62
N VAL A 153 -10.74 -5.23 -17.99
CA VAL A 153 -10.04 -6.31 -17.27
C VAL A 153 -9.03 -6.93 -18.21
N SER A 154 -7.75 -6.76 -17.89
CA SER A 154 -6.67 -7.35 -18.67
C SER A 154 -6.59 -8.87 -18.47
N ALA A 155 -6.28 -9.60 -19.54
CA ALA A 155 -5.91 -11.02 -19.47
C ALA A 155 -4.46 -11.23 -18.99
N LYS A 156 -3.68 -10.16 -18.83
CA LYS A 156 -2.28 -10.19 -18.41
C LYS A 156 -2.13 -9.79 -16.94
N ARG A 157 -1.06 -10.27 -16.31
CA ARG A 157 -0.78 -10.03 -14.89
C ARG A 157 0.19 -8.86 -14.71
N VAL A 158 0.15 -8.24 -13.54
CA VAL A 158 1.09 -7.20 -13.09
C VAL A 158 1.46 -6.19 -14.19
N ALA A 159 2.73 -5.95 -14.47
CA ALA A 159 3.20 -4.97 -15.45
C ALA A 159 2.67 -5.21 -16.88
N ASP A 160 2.59 -6.47 -17.33
CA ASP A 160 2.01 -6.82 -18.63
C ASP A 160 0.52 -6.46 -18.70
N GLY A 161 -0.19 -6.54 -17.58
CA GLY A 161 -1.59 -6.13 -17.46
C GLY A 161 -1.74 -4.62 -17.58
N VAL A 162 -0.81 -3.84 -17.06
CA VAL A 162 -0.78 -2.37 -17.23
C VAL A 162 -0.56 -2.01 -18.70
N LEU A 163 0.44 -2.64 -19.34
CA LEU A 163 0.72 -2.41 -20.77
C LEU A 163 -0.46 -2.79 -21.65
N ASP A 164 -1.13 -3.88 -21.34
CA ASP A 164 -2.34 -4.33 -22.04
C ASP A 164 -3.48 -3.31 -21.92
N GLY A 165 -3.72 -2.79 -20.71
CA GLY A 165 -4.69 -1.72 -20.49
C GLY A 165 -4.35 -0.42 -21.21
N LEU A 166 -3.08 0.00 -21.24
CA LEU A 166 -2.67 1.17 -21.99
C LEU A 166 -2.92 0.99 -23.51
N ARG A 167 -2.65 -0.21 -24.04
CA ARG A 167 -2.94 -0.53 -25.45
C ARG A 167 -4.45 -0.52 -25.75
N PHE A 168 -5.27 -1.00 -24.82
CA PHE A 168 -6.73 -0.95 -24.94
C PHE A 168 -7.25 0.48 -25.16
N TRP A 169 -6.63 1.48 -24.52
CA TRP A 169 -6.95 2.89 -24.71
C TRP A 169 -6.13 3.59 -25.84
N GLY A 170 -5.45 2.82 -26.70
CA GLY A 170 -4.78 3.36 -27.88
C GLY A 170 -3.33 3.81 -27.68
N TYR A 171 -2.75 3.61 -26.50
CA TYR A 171 -1.35 3.92 -26.21
C TYR A 171 -0.42 2.78 -26.68
N SER A 172 -0.28 2.62 -27.99
CA SER A 172 0.50 1.53 -28.61
C SER A 172 2.02 1.71 -28.61
N GLN A 173 2.51 2.89 -28.25
CA GLN A 173 3.94 3.23 -28.24
C GLN A 173 4.76 2.58 -27.11
N PHE A 174 4.10 2.00 -26.15
CA PHE A 174 4.76 1.22 -25.09
C PHE A 174 4.95 -0.23 -25.58
N LYS A 175 6.19 -0.54 -26.02
CA LYS A 175 6.63 -1.88 -26.45
C LYS A 175 7.07 -2.72 -25.27
#